data_3341f37615efbf9d0f9542ff5e696d6b
#
_entry.id   3341f37615efbf9d0f9542ff5e696d6b
#
_cell.length_a   1.000
_cell.length_b   1.000
_cell.length_c   1.000
_cell.angle_alpha   90.00
_cell.angle_beta   90.00
_cell.angle_gamma   90.00
#
_symmetry.space_group_name_H-M   'P 1'
#
loop_
_entity.id
_entity.type
_entity.pdbx_description
1 polymer ?
#
loop_
_entity_poly.entity_id
_entity_poly.type
_entity_poly.pdbx_seq_one_letter_code
_entity_poly.pdbx_strand_id
1 'polypeptide(L)'
;MTHSEHPACPLLWNDEQPDENLCKDWSKIILSIFDQSLGVDYEHPKQIRYTENGWATVRNWQNEREWEFTSSRPQKELSVWRKVQVNVHKIALILKVLWRACNEDVLEIGDGDKGDLPTDEDPTGNEDFIGMQIAMAATHIMNYYLDGALQTLDMMSKMFPKPLLADQKVFLRLLPDDRFIARSEILSICINHGMRPRTIDRYLGQLKGSYLEYQHGRYRLSNSGKMAISGEKYQPKHV
;
A
#
# COMPACT_ATOMS: atom_id res chain seq x y z
N MET A 1 24.60 5.43 5.31
CA MET A 1 23.45 4.85 6.02
C MET A 1 23.31 3.42 5.54
N THR A 2 23.69 2.47 6.37
CA THR A 2 23.62 1.04 6.07
C THR A 2 22.18 0.61 6.35
N HIS A 3 21.42 0.28 5.29
CA HIS A 3 20.17 -0.44 5.45
C HIS A 3 20.50 -1.81 6.04
N SER A 4 20.12 -2.05 7.28
CA SER A 4 20.10 -3.40 7.81
C SER A 4 19.02 -4.16 7.04
N GLU A 5 19.45 -5.01 6.12
CA GLU A 5 18.58 -6.04 5.58
C GLU A 5 18.18 -6.94 6.76
N HIS A 6 16.96 -6.78 7.24
CA HIS A 6 16.40 -7.78 8.14
C HIS A 6 16.39 -9.10 7.33
N PRO A 7 17.05 -10.15 7.80
CA PRO A 7 16.92 -11.43 7.17
C PRO A 7 15.44 -11.76 7.11
N ALA A 8 14.96 -12.13 5.94
CA ALA A 8 13.60 -12.61 5.78
C ALA A 8 13.45 -13.83 6.71
N CYS A 9 12.91 -13.59 7.90
CA CYS A 9 12.57 -14.67 8.80
C CYS A 9 11.50 -15.47 8.09
N PRO A 10 11.72 -16.76 7.77
CA PRO A 10 10.65 -17.56 7.22
C PRO A 10 9.49 -17.47 8.21
N LEU A 11 8.28 -17.16 7.70
CA LEU A 11 7.06 -17.26 8.47
C LEU A 11 6.87 -18.74 8.81
N LEU A 12 7.49 -19.17 9.91
CA LEU A 12 7.21 -20.47 10.48
C LEU A 12 5.78 -20.38 11.03
N TRP A 13 4.91 -21.25 10.53
CA TRP A 13 3.63 -21.47 11.18
C TRP A 13 3.93 -21.84 12.62
N ASN A 14 3.39 -21.06 13.53
CA ASN A 14 3.43 -21.38 14.93
C ASN A 14 2.30 -22.37 15.17
N ASP A 15 2.62 -23.66 15.34
CA ASP A 15 1.67 -24.72 15.70
C ASP A 15 1.29 -24.66 17.19
N GLU A 16 1.76 -23.65 17.94
CA GLU A 16 1.33 -23.43 19.31
C GLU A 16 -0.18 -23.13 19.32
N GLN A 17 -0.90 -23.86 20.12
CA GLN A 17 -2.32 -23.60 20.31
C GLN A 17 -2.48 -22.18 20.91
N PRO A 18 -3.43 -21.38 20.39
CA PRO A 18 -3.70 -20.08 20.96
C PRO A 18 -4.07 -20.21 22.44
N ASP A 19 -3.68 -19.24 23.25
CA ASP A 19 -4.06 -19.16 24.65
C ASP A 19 -5.61 -19.28 24.78
N GLU A 20 -6.05 -20.27 25.57
CA GLU A 20 -7.49 -20.53 25.75
C GLU A 20 -8.25 -19.31 26.31
N ASN A 21 -7.60 -18.50 27.15
CA ASN A 21 -8.23 -17.28 27.67
C ASN A 21 -8.40 -16.24 26.56
N LEU A 22 -7.36 -16.07 25.74
CA LEU A 22 -7.45 -15.19 24.57
C LEU A 22 -8.57 -15.64 23.60
N CYS A 23 -8.71 -16.94 23.37
CA CYS A 23 -9.79 -17.48 22.54
C CYS A 23 -11.18 -17.24 23.15
N LYS A 24 -11.30 -17.36 24.47
CA LYS A 24 -12.56 -17.07 25.19
C LYS A 24 -12.91 -15.58 25.09
N ASP A 25 -11.93 -14.69 25.26
CA ASP A 25 -12.16 -13.25 25.20
C ASP A 25 -12.53 -12.82 23.77
N TRP A 26 -11.86 -13.34 22.75
CA TRP A 26 -12.27 -13.14 21.35
C TRP A 26 -13.69 -13.64 21.08
N SER A 27 -14.06 -14.81 21.62
CA SER A 27 -15.41 -15.35 21.45
C SER A 27 -16.46 -14.43 22.07
N LYS A 28 -16.19 -13.87 23.25
CA LYS A 28 -17.09 -12.90 23.90
C LYS A 28 -17.24 -11.63 23.05
N ILE A 29 -16.12 -11.06 22.56
CA ILE A 29 -16.16 -9.88 21.68
C ILE A 29 -16.99 -10.15 20.42
N ILE A 30 -16.77 -11.28 19.76
CA ILE A 30 -17.53 -11.65 18.55
C ILE A 30 -19.02 -11.81 18.87
N LEU A 31 -19.37 -12.47 19.97
CA LEU A 31 -20.75 -12.62 20.40
C LEU A 31 -21.40 -11.28 20.71
N SER A 32 -20.71 -10.37 21.43
CA SER A 32 -21.22 -9.02 21.69
C SER A 32 -21.49 -8.25 20.39
N ILE A 33 -20.60 -8.31 19.39
CA ILE A 33 -20.83 -7.69 18.09
C ILE A 33 -22.05 -8.30 17.38
N PHE A 34 -22.18 -9.62 17.47
CA PHE A 34 -23.30 -10.34 16.86
C PHE A 34 -24.63 -9.96 17.53
N ASP A 35 -24.68 -9.93 18.86
CA ASP A 35 -25.88 -9.56 19.63
C ASP A 35 -26.31 -8.13 19.36
N GLN A 36 -25.36 -7.20 19.21
CA GLN A 36 -25.64 -5.82 18.79
C GLN A 36 -26.25 -5.74 17.40
N SER A 37 -25.98 -6.73 16.53
CA SER A 37 -26.53 -6.78 15.17
C SER A 37 -27.95 -7.39 15.10
N LEU A 38 -28.37 -8.16 16.10
CA LEU A 38 -29.65 -8.88 16.10
C LEU A 38 -30.89 -7.96 16.20
N GLY A 39 -30.72 -6.71 16.54
CA GLY A 39 -31.83 -5.72 16.65
C GLY A 39 -31.78 -4.64 15.56
N VAL A 40 -30.92 -4.81 14.56
CA VAL A 40 -30.73 -3.77 13.54
C VAL A 40 -31.95 -3.71 12.60
N ASP A 41 -32.59 -2.56 12.57
CA ASP A 41 -33.55 -2.24 11.52
C ASP A 41 -32.81 -1.93 10.22
N TYR A 42 -32.87 -2.84 9.27
CA TYR A 42 -32.20 -2.69 7.97
C TYR A 42 -32.81 -1.59 7.10
N GLU A 43 -34.04 -1.16 7.39
CA GLU A 43 -34.66 -0.04 6.68
C GLU A 43 -34.15 1.30 7.24
N HIS A 44 -33.77 1.33 8.52
CA HIS A 44 -33.26 2.51 9.20
C HIS A 44 -31.90 2.21 9.89
N PRO A 45 -30.81 2.05 9.14
CA PRO A 45 -29.52 1.69 9.70
C PRO A 45 -29.02 2.77 10.67
N LYS A 46 -28.46 2.34 11.80
CA LYS A 46 -27.87 3.23 12.78
C LYS A 46 -26.72 4.02 12.15
N GLN A 47 -26.73 5.34 12.28
CA GLN A 47 -25.71 6.23 11.74
C GLN A 47 -24.65 6.49 12.81
N ILE A 48 -23.42 6.09 12.54
CA ILE A 48 -22.26 6.47 13.33
C ILE A 48 -21.57 7.66 12.65
N ARG A 49 -21.31 8.73 13.41
CA ARG A 49 -20.74 9.98 12.91
C ARG A 49 -19.38 10.24 13.57
N TYR A 50 -18.62 11.14 13.03
CA TYR A 50 -17.43 11.64 13.68
C TYR A 50 -17.76 12.76 14.66
N THR A 51 -17.00 12.83 15.77
CA THR A 51 -16.90 14.07 16.53
C THR A 51 -16.19 15.13 15.69
N GLU A 52 -16.25 16.39 16.08
CA GLU A 52 -15.55 17.48 15.38
C GLU A 52 -14.04 17.21 15.30
N ASN A 53 -13.43 16.80 16.43
CA ASN A 53 -12.00 16.47 16.50
C ASN A 53 -11.65 15.20 15.71
N GLY A 54 -12.49 14.17 15.75
CA GLY A 54 -12.33 12.95 14.95
C GLY A 54 -12.36 13.25 13.45
N TRP A 55 -13.31 14.07 13.01
CA TRP A 55 -13.39 14.52 11.63
C TRP A 55 -12.18 15.37 11.21
N ALA A 56 -11.79 16.33 12.05
CA ALA A 56 -10.62 17.18 11.81
C ALA A 56 -9.35 16.35 11.63
N THR A 57 -9.18 15.31 12.46
CA THR A 57 -8.02 14.39 12.39
C THR A 57 -7.95 13.70 11.02
N VAL A 58 -9.05 13.07 10.57
CA VAL A 58 -9.07 12.38 9.27
C VAL A 58 -8.89 13.37 8.13
N ARG A 59 -9.57 14.50 8.17
CA ARG A 59 -9.51 15.54 7.12
C ARG A 59 -8.10 16.12 6.97
N ASN A 60 -7.43 16.43 8.08
CA ASN A 60 -6.06 16.96 8.04
C ASN A 60 -5.10 15.95 7.46
N TRP A 61 -5.18 14.69 7.91
CA TRP A 61 -4.40 13.59 7.36
C TRP A 61 -4.63 13.40 5.84
N GLN A 62 -5.89 13.46 5.39
CA GLN A 62 -6.20 13.36 3.96
C GLN A 62 -5.64 14.55 3.17
N ASN A 63 -5.75 15.78 3.68
CA ASN A 63 -5.27 16.97 2.99
C ASN A 63 -3.74 16.97 2.84
N GLU A 64 -3.00 16.59 3.89
CA GLU A 64 -1.54 16.50 3.84
C GLU A 64 -1.08 15.49 2.78
N ARG A 65 -1.70 14.32 2.74
CA ARG A 65 -1.36 13.27 1.78
C ARG A 65 -1.86 13.57 0.36
N GLU A 66 -3.04 14.19 0.21
CA GLU A 66 -3.58 14.55 -1.11
C GLU A 66 -2.60 15.43 -1.89
N TRP A 67 -2.00 16.41 -1.24
CA TRP A 67 -1.01 17.26 -1.88
C TRP A 67 0.22 16.47 -2.35
N GLU A 68 0.71 15.54 -1.54
CA GLU A 68 1.83 14.67 -1.90
C GLU A 68 1.51 13.83 -3.15
N PHE A 69 0.34 13.22 -3.18
CA PHE A 69 -0.02 12.27 -4.24
C PHE A 69 -0.44 12.96 -5.54
N THR A 70 -1.04 14.14 -5.48
CA THR A 70 -1.50 14.85 -6.68
C THR A 70 -0.39 15.63 -7.36
N SER A 71 0.62 16.12 -6.61
CA SER A 71 1.66 17.01 -7.16
C SER A 71 2.84 16.26 -7.80
N SER A 72 3.18 15.04 -7.34
CA SER A 72 4.45 14.40 -7.72
C SER A 72 4.39 12.88 -7.98
N ARG A 73 3.26 12.22 -7.70
CA ARG A 73 3.16 10.76 -7.77
C ARG A 73 2.57 10.24 -9.08
N PRO A 74 3.00 9.04 -9.54
CA PRO A 74 2.43 8.38 -10.71
C PRO A 74 0.95 8.06 -10.54
N GLN A 75 0.18 8.04 -11.64
CA GLN A 75 -1.27 7.74 -11.65
C GLN A 75 -1.64 6.43 -10.93
N LYS A 76 -0.76 5.43 -10.95
CA LYS A 76 -0.99 4.16 -10.25
C LYS A 76 -1.03 4.33 -8.73
N GLU A 77 -0.11 5.11 -8.20
CA GLU A 77 -0.02 5.40 -6.77
C GLU A 77 -1.19 6.27 -6.32
N LEU A 78 -1.59 7.24 -7.14
CA LEU A 78 -2.80 8.03 -6.92
C LEU A 78 -4.05 7.15 -6.82
N SER A 79 -4.14 6.08 -7.61
CA SER A 79 -5.28 5.15 -7.54
C SER A 79 -5.32 4.34 -6.24
N VAL A 80 -4.16 4.00 -5.67
CA VAL A 80 -4.07 3.38 -4.34
C VAL A 80 -4.50 4.37 -3.27
N TRP A 81 -3.97 5.60 -3.32
CA TRP A 81 -4.32 6.65 -2.40
C TRP A 81 -5.83 6.89 -2.33
N ARG A 82 -6.51 6.98 -3.46
CA ARG A 82 -7.97 7.16 -3.49
C ARG A 82 -8.75 6.04 -2.81
N LYS A 83 -8.28 4.81 -2.89
CA LYS A 83 -8.86 3.70 -2.15
C LYS A 83 -8.61 3.82 -0.64
N VAL A 84 -7.42 4.24 -0.27
CA VAL A 84 -7.03 4.45 1.13
C VAL A 84 -7.88 5.54 1.78
N GLN A 85 -8.16 6.66 1.07
CA GLN A 85 -9.05 7.73 1.53
C GLN A 85 -10.46 7.24 1.90
N VAL A 86 -11.01 6.30 1.14
CA VAL A 86 -12.34 5.73 1.43
C VAL A 86 -12.25 4.70 2.56
N ASN A 87 -11.20 3.90 2.58
CA ASN A 87 -11.07 2.81 3.54
C ASN A 87 -10.76 3.28 4.96
N VAL A 88 -10.18 4.48 5.16
CA VAL A 88 -9.96 5.03 6.51
C VAL A 88 -11.28 5.13 7.30
N HIS A 89 -12.37 5.50 6.64
CA HIS A 89 -13.68 5.60 7.29
C HIS A 89 -14.22 4.22 7.68
N LYS A 90 -13.98 3.21 6.85
CA LYS A 90 -14.38 1.82 7.16
C LYS A 90 -13.58 1.27 8.34
N ILE A 91 -12.27 1.51 8.37
CA ILE A 91 -11.41 1.09 9.49
C ILE A 91 -11.82 1.82 10.77
N ALA A 92 -12.08 3.12 10.70
CA ALA A 92 -12.56 3.87 11.87
C ALA A 92 -13.89 3.32 12.40
N LEU A 93 -14.81 2.95 11.52
CA LEU A 93 -16.07 2.31 11.91
C LEU A 93 -15.83 0.94 12.57
N ILE A 94 -14.98 0.09 11.97
CA ILE A 94 -14.64 -1.22 12.53
C ILE A 94 -14.02 -1.06 13.92
N LEU A 95 -13.07 -0.12 14.07
CA LEU A 95 -12.42 0.15 15.35
C LEU A 95 -13.43 0.65 16.39
N LYS A 96 -14.40 1.48 15.99
CA LYS A 96 -15.46 1.94 16.91
C LYS A 96 -16.33 0.78 17.38
N VAL A 97 -16.74 -0.12 16.49
CA VAL A 97 -17.54 -1.29 16.83
C VAL A 97 -16.76 -2.23 17.77
N LEU A 98 -15.48 -2.49 17.46
CA LEU A 98 -14.61 -3.30 18.31
C LEU A 98 -14.42 -2.66 19.70
N TRP A 99 -14.11 -1.36 19.72
CA TRP A 99 -13.95 -0.61 20.97
C TRP A 99 -15.19 -0.70 21.85
N ARG A 100 -16.36 -0.53 21.25
CA ARG A 100 -17.65 -0.67 21.94
C ARG A 100 -17.81 -2.08 22.51
N ALA A 101 -17.62 -3.12 21.70
CA ALA A 101 -17.75 -4.51 22.12
C ALA A 101 -16.76 -4.88 23.24
N CYS A 102 -15.60 -4.24 23.31
CA CYS A 102 -14.62 -4.45 24.38
C CYS A 102 -14.99 -3.74 25.70
N ASN A 103 -15.79 -2.66 25.62
CA ASN A 103 -16.13 -1.85 26.80
C ASN A 103 -17.55 -2.14 27.35
N GLU A 104 -18.42 -2.79 26.59
CA GLU A 104 -19.72 -3.23 27.04
C GLU A 104 -19.62 -4.60 27.73
N ASP A 105 -19.26 -4.64 29.00
CA ASP A 105 -19.35 -5.80 29.93
C ASP A 105 -18.49 -7.03 29.66
N VAL A 106 -17.59 -7.01 28.70
CA VAL A 106 -16.81 -8.22 28.36
C VAL A 106 -15.58 -8.40 29.23
N LEU A 107 -15.05 -7.34 29.80
CA LEU A 107 -13.93 -7.38 30.70
C LEU A 107 -14.33 -6.89 32.08
N GLU A 108 -14.65 -7.80 32.98
CA GLU A 108 -14.38 -7.59 34.40
C GLU A 108 -12.85 -7.48 34.56
N ILE A 109 -12.25 -6.43 33.98
CA ILE A 109 -10.90 -6.03 34.33
C ILE A 109 -11.03 -5.55 35.77
N GLY A 110 -10.46 -6.35 36.67
CA GLY A 110 -10.44 -6.01 38.09
C GLY A 110 -10.08 -4.54 38.27
N ASP A 111 -10.59 -3.93 39.31
CA ASP A 111 -10.55 -2.52 39.71
C ASP A 111 -9.14 -1.88 39.84
N GLY A 112 -8.14 -2.51 39.25
CA GLY A 112 -6.75 -2.07 39.20
C GLY A 112 -6.41 -1.50 37.82
N ASP A 113 -6.33 -0.19 37.80
CA ASP A 113 -5.75 0.58 36.70
C ASP A 113 -6.63 0.80 35.45
N LYS A 114 -7.77 1.48 35.65
CA LYS A 114 -8.30 2.34 34.61
C LYS A 114 -7.30 3.48 34.42
N GLY A 115 -6.17 3.16 33.73
CA GLY A 115 -5.26 4.18 33.29
C GLY A 115 -6.08 5.23 32.56
N ASP A 116 -5.90 6.50 32.90
CA ASP A 116 -6.49 7.67 32.28
C ASP A 116 -6.24 7.64 30.77
N LEU A 117 -7.00 6.80 30.05
CA LEU A 117 -7.19 7.01 28.62
C LEU A 117 -7.88 8.38 28.56
N PRO A 118 -7.26 9.38 27.92
CA PRO A 118 -7.88 10.68 27.79
C PRO A 118 -9.23 10.43 27.12
N THR A 119 -10.27 10.57 27.92
CA THR A 119 -11.64 10.58 27.42
C THR A 119 -11.69 11.74 26.44
N ASP A 120 -11.71 11.44 25.15
CA ASP A 120 -12.28 12.36 24.18
C ASP A 120 -13.70 12.54 24.68
N GLU A 121 -13.88 13.56 25.48
CA GLU A 121 -15.18 13.89 26.03
C GLU A 121 -16.08 14.08 24.81
N ASP A 122 -16.80 13.02 24.46
CA ASP A 122 -18.02 13.20 23.72
C ASP A 122 -18.92 13.99 24.65
N PRO A 123 -19.09 15.30 24.44
CA PRO A 123 -19.83 16.16 25.34
C PRO A 123 -21.30 15.74 25.45
N THR A 124 -21.72 14.77 24.64
CA THR A 124 -23.10 14.29 24.58
C THR A 124 -23.30 12.92 25.22
N GLY A 125 -22.23 12.21 25.63
CA GLY A 125 -22.30 10.83 26.15
C GLY A 125 -22.91 9.85 25.13
N ASN A 126 -22.93 10.22 23.86
CA ASN A 126 -23.60 9.47 22.82
C ASN A 126 -22.60 8.49 22.18
N GLU A 127 -22.81 7.20 22.39
CA GLU A 127 -21.96 6.10 21.95
C GLU A 127 -21.78 6.00 20.41
N ASP A 128 -22.50 6.80 19.66
CA ASP A 128 -22.57 6.73 18.19
C ASP A 128 -21.58 7.64 17.47
N PHE A 129 -20.53 8.10 18.16
CA PHE A 129 -19.52 8.95 17.56
C PHE A 129 -18.13 8.30 17.52
N ILE A 130 -17.40 8.57 16.43
CA ILE A 130 -15.98 8.26 16.26
C ILE A 130 -15.17 9.45 16.75
N GLY A 131 -14.52 9.31 17.90
CA GLY A 131 -13.65 10.32 18.49
C GLY A 131 -12.27 10.39 17.85
N MET A 132 -11.46 11.37 18.29
CA MET A 132 -10.12 11.63 17.78
C MET A 132 -9.18 10.40 17.88
N GLN A 133 -9.21 9.68 18.99
CA GLN A 133 -8.32 8.52 19.20
C GLN A 133 -8.57 7.40 18.18
N ILE A 134 -9.83 7.05 17.95
CA ILE A 134 -10.21 6.05 16.94
C ILE A 134 -9.84 6.54 15.54
N ALA A 135 -10.06 7.83 15.26
CA ALA A 135 -9.67 8.45 14.00
C ALA A 135 -8.14 8.38 13.79
N MET A 136 -7.33 8.70 14.80
CA MET A 136 -5.87 8.56 14.76
C MET A 136 -5.43 7.11 14.55
N ALA A 137 -6.00 6.17 15.29
CA ALA A 137 -5.70 4.74 15.10
C ALA A 137 -6.01 4.29 13.67
N ALA A 138 -7.16 4.70 13.12
CA ALA A 138 -7.53 4.39 11.74
C ALA A 138 -6.54 4.98 10.72
N THR A 139 -6.10 6.23 10.89
CA THR A 139 -5.11 6.85 10.00
C THR A 139 -3.74 6.16 10.09
N HIS A 140 -3.30 5.72 11.28
CA HIS A 140 -2.06 4.96 11.46
C HIS A 140 -2.12 3.60 10.75
N ILE A 141 -3.22 2.86 10.91
CA ILE A 141 -3.43 1.59 10.19
C ILE A 141 -3.41 1.82 8.69
N MET A 142 -4.07 2.88 8.20
CA MET A 142 -4.11 3.17 6.78
C MET A 142 -2.76 3.63 6.21
N ASN A 143 -1.90 4.31 6.99
CA ASN A 143 -0.53 4.58 6.59
C ASN A 143 0.27 3.29 6.39
N TYR A 144 0.18 2.35 7.30
CA TYR A 144 0.82 1.04 7.17
C TYR A 144 0.39 0.31 5.89
N TYR A 145 -0.92 0.28 5.62
CA TYR A 145 -1.44 -0.33 4.38
C TYR A 145 -1.01 0.42 3.11
N LEU A 146 -0.96 1.75 3.17
CA LEU A 146 -0.51 2.57 2.06
C LEU A 146 0.94 2.26 1.70
N ASP A 147 1.84 2.25 2.69
CA ASP A 147 3.25 1.95 2.50
C ASP A 147 3.47 0.54 1.95
N GLY A 148 2.77 -0.45 2.48
CA GLY A 148 2.80 -1.83 1.98
C GLY A 148 2.29 -1.95 0.53
N ALA A 149 1.22 -1.24 0.19
CA ALA A 149 0.68 -1.23 -1.16
C ALA A 149 1.63 -0.55 -2.16
N LEU A 150 2.28 0.55 -1.77
CA LEU A 150 3.27 1.24 -2.60
C LEU A 150 4.52 0.38 -2.83
N GLN A 151 5.01 -0.28 -1.78
CA GLN A 151 6.11 -1.24 -1.91
C GLN A 151 5.75 -2.40 -2.85
N THR A 152 4.54 -2.95 -2.72
CA THR A 152 4.05 -4.01 -3.60
C THR A 152 3.97 -3.54 -5.05
N LEU A 153 3.46 -2.33 -5.31
CA LEU A 153 3.43 -1.75 -6.66
C LEU A 153 4.83 -1.58 -7.25
N ASP A 154 5.79 -1.12 -6.45
CA ASP A 154 7.19 -1.00 -6.89
C ASP A 154 7.77 -2.37 -7.23
N MET A 155 7.60 -3.36 -6.36
CA MET A 155 8.04 -4.75 -6.61
C MET A 155 7.38 -5.32 -7.87
N MET A 156 6.05 -5.19 -8.02
CA MET A 156 5.33 -5.66 -9.20
C MET A 156 5.81 -4.97 -10.48
N SER A 157 6.12 -3.68 -10.43
CA SER A 157 6.63 -2.95 -11.59
C SER A 157 8.01 -3.44 -12.04
N LYS A 158 8.81 -3.95 -11.11
CA LYS A 158 10.13 -4.57 -11.37
C LYS A 158 10.00 -6.01 -11.85
N MET A 159 9.07 -6.78 -11.28
CA MET A 159 8.84 -8.18 -11.63
C MET A 159 8.07 -8.35 -12.95
N PHE A 160 7.13 -7.46 -13.23
CA PHE A 160 6.27 -7.50 -14.42
C PHE A 160 6.38 -6.19 -15.21
N PRO A 161 7.51 -5.99 -15.90
CA PRO A 161 7.67 -4.83 -16.75
C PRO A 161 6.59 -4.82 -17.84
N LYS A 162 6.11 -3.61 -18.21
CA LYS A 162 5.09 -3.46 -19.25
C LYS A 162 5.50 -4.20 -20.51
N PRO A 163 4.59 -4.93 -21.18
CA PRO A 163 4.92 -5.62 -22.42
C PRO A 163 5.49 -4.63 -23.44
N LEU A 164 6.57 -5.02 -24.07
CA LEU A 164 7.25 -4.23 -25.09
C LEU A 164 6.41 -4.16 -26.37
N LEU A 165 6.29 -2.96 -26.93
CA LEU A 165 5.81 -2.77 -28.28
C LEU A 165 6.82 -3.36 -29.29
N ALA A 166 6.34 -3.72 -30.48
CA ALA A 166 7.20 -4.28 -31.54
C ALA A 166 8.42 -3.38 -31.85
N ASP A 167 8.20 -2.07 -31.97
CA ASP A 167 9.26 -1.09 -32.23
C ASP A 167 10.25 -0.96 -31.07
N GLN A 168 9.79 -1.12 -29.83
CA GLN A 168 10.66 -1.13 -28.66
C GLN A 168 11.55 -2.39 -28.60
N LYS A 169 11.02 -3.53 -29.05
CA LYS A 169 11.81 -4.75 -29.19
C LYS A 169 12.90 -4.58 -30.25
N VAL A 170 12.57 -3.96 -31.39
CA VAL A 170 13.55 -3.62 -32.43
C VAL A 170 14.62 -2.70 -31.87
N PHE A 171 14.22 -1.65 -31.15
CA PHE A 171 15.16 -0.73 -30.49
C PHE A 171 16.12 -1.47 -29.55
N LEU A 172 15.60 -2.33 -28.66
CA LEU A 172 16.45 -3.07 -27.70
C LEU A 172 17.41 -4.03 -28.40
N ARG A 173 17.02 -4.65 -29.52
CA ARG A 173 17.90 -5.54 -30.30
C ARG A 173 19.08 -4.85 -30.98
N LEU A 174 18.99 -3.53 -31.16
CA LEU A 174 20.10 -2.74 -31.71
C LEU A 174 21.18 -2.41 -30.65
N LEU A 175 20.85 -2.58 -29.37
CA LEU A 175 21.77 -2.25 -28.29
C LEU A 175 22.69 -3.43 -27.97
N PRO A 176 23.99 -3.20 -27.70
CA PRO A 176 24.86 -4.25 -27.18
C PRO A 176 24.40 -4.72 -25.81
N ASP A 177 24.51 -6.01 -25.56
CA ASP A 177 23.96 -6.66 -24.35
C ASP A 177 25.02 -6.89 -23.27
N ASP A 178 26.28 -6.67 -23.57
CA ASP A 178 27.45 -7.00 -22.75
C ASP A 178 28.01 -5.83 -21.95
N ARG A 179 27.74 -4.58 -22.34
CA ARG A 179 28.35 -3.40 -21.75
C ARG A 179 27.43 -2.21 -21.57
N PHE A 180 27.85 -1.27 -20.73
CA PHE A 180 27.22 0.05 -20.62
C PHE A 180 27.66 0.94 -21.79
N ILE A 181 26.69 1.55 -22.47
CA ILE A 181 26.91 2.45 -23.63
C ILE A 181 26.36 3.85 -23.32
N ALA A 182 27.02 4.86 -23.85
CA ALA A 182 26.61 6.25 -23.72
C ALA A 182 25.39 6.57 -24.60
N ARG A 183 24.57 7.55 -24.21
CA ARG A 183 23.45 8.01 -25.02
C ARG A 183 23.83 8.40 -26.44
N SER A 184 25.02 9.05 -26.64
CA SER A 184 25.52 9.42 -27.94
C SER A 184 25.79 8.22 -28.84
N GLU A 185 26.33 7.15 -28.30
CA GLU A 185 26.57 5.89 -29.01
C GLU A 185 25.24 5.21 -29.40
N ILE A 186 24.23 5.19 -28.49
CA ILE A 186 22.89 4.69 -28.79
C ILE A 186 22.27 5.46 -29.95
N LEU A 187 22.36 6.79 -29.91
CA LEU A 187 21.85 7.65 -30.98
C LEU A 187 22.51 7.29 -32.32
N SER A 188 23.81 7.16 -32.35
CA SER A 188 24.55 6.79 -33.59
C SER A 188 24.09 5.44 -34.15
N ILE A 189 24.01 4.41 -33.30
CA ILE A 189 23.56 3.07 -33.70
C ILE A 189 22.13 3.12 -34.26
N CYS A 190 21.19 3.72 -33.52
CA CYS A 190 19.77 3.68 -33.88
C CYS A 190 19.44 4.59 -35.07
N ILE A 191 20.12 5.72 -35.24
CA ILE A 191 19.94 6.60 -36.40
C ILE A 191 20.39 5.90 -37.67
N ASN A 192 21.48 5.15 -37.65
CA ASN A 192 21.94 4.33 -38.77
C ASN A 192 20.93 3.27 -39.20
N HIS A 193 20.02 2.89 -38.29
CA HIS A 193 18.91 1.98 -38.58
C HIS A 193 17.58 2.73 -38.84
N GLY A 194 17.64 4.02 -39.14
CA GLY A 194 16.48 4.82 -39.54
C GLY A 194 15.60 5.33 -38.42
N MET A 195 16.01 5.21 -37.14
CA MET A 195 15.22 5.72 -36.03
C MET A 195 15.44 7.22 -35.84
N ARG A 196 14.36 7.95 -35.51
CA ARG A 196 14.42 9.38 -35.22
C ARG A 196 14.96 9.64 -33.81
N PRO A 197 15.83 10.66 -33.60
CA PRO A 197 16.39 10.97 -32.28
C PRO A 197 15.35 11.10 -31.17
N ARG A 198 14.25 11.82 -31.44
CA ARG A 198 13.16 12.01 -30.49
C ARG A 198 12.49 10.66 -30.09
N THR A 199 12.41 9.71 -30.98
CA THR A 199 11.87 8.36 -30.69
C THR A 199 12.81 7.58 -29.80
N ILE A 200 14.11 7.67 -30.05
CA ILE A 200 15.16 7.03 -29.25
C ILE A 200 15.11 7.56 -27.81
N ASP A 201 15.07 8.89 -27.62
CA ASP A 201 14.98 9.50 -26.30
C ASP A 201 13.73 9.11 -25.54
N ARG A 202 12.60 9.03 -26.25
CA ARG A 202 11.34 8.53 -25.67
C ARG A 202 11.48 7.07 -25.18
N TYR A 203 12.11 6.20 -25.98
CA TYR A 203 12.33 4.79 -25.57
C TYR A 203 13.31 4.66 -24.43
N LEU A 204 14.39 5.42 -24.42
CA LEU A 204 15.31 5.47 -23.28
C LEU A 204 14.59 5.86 -22.00
N GLY A 205 13.73 6.89 -22.04
CA GLY A 205 12.93 7.29 -20.89
C GLY A 205 11.90 6.26 -20.44
N GLN A 206 11.22 5.59 -21.38
CA GLN A 206 10.17 4.60 -21.09
C GLN A 206 10.73 3.26 -20.59
N LEU A 207 11.90 2.85 -21.05
CA LEU A 207 12.47 1.52 -20.80
C LEU A 207 13.50 1.53 -19.66
N LYS A 208 13.91 2.72 -19.22
CA LYS A 208 14.81 2.90 -18.07
C LYS A 208 14.20 2.31 -16.80
N GLY A 209 15.00 1.53 -16.07
CA GLY A 209 14.59 0.90 -14.80
C GLY A 209 13.81 -0.40 -14.95
N SER A 210 13.33 -0.74 -16.16
CA SER A 210 12.66 -2.02 -16.43
C SER A 210 13.46 -2.92 -17.38
N TYR A 211 13.66 -2.44 -18.59
CA TYR A 211 14.40 -3.16 -19.65
C TYR A 211 15.83 -2.65 -19.85
N LEU A 212 16.10 -1.43 -19.37
CA LEU A 212 17.40 -0.79 -19.42
C LEU A 212 17.87 -0.40 -18.02
N GLU A 213 19.05 -0.85 -17.65
CA GLU A 213 19.80 -0.33 -16.52
C GLU A 213 20.42 1.02 -16.88
N TYR A 214 20.43 1.94 -15.94
CA TYR A 214 21.01 3.28 -16.13
C TYR A 214 21.98 3.61 -15.00
N GLN A 215 23.22 3.94 -15.38
CA GLN A 215 24.25 4.33 -14.42
C GLN A 215 25.13 5.42 -15.02
N HIS A 216 25.27 6.55 -14.33
CA HIS A 216 26.17 7.65 -14.72
C HIS A 216 26.09 8.07 -16.20
N GLY A 217 24.88 8.28 -16.72
CA GLY A 217 24.68 8.69 -18.11
C GLY A 217 24.81 7.59 -19.16
N ARG A 218 25.01 6.34 -18.73
CA ARG A 218 25.15 5.15 -19.60
C ARG A 218 24.01 4.18 -19.40
N TYR A 219 23.72 3.40 -20.42
CA TYR A 219 22.63 2.42 -20.47
C TYR A 219 23.18 1.03 -20.80
N ARG A 220 22.56 0.00 -20.24
CA ARG A 220 22.82 -1.41 -20.54
C ARG A 220 21.49 -2.16 -20.55
N LEU A 221 21.38 -3.23 -21.35
CA LEU A 221 20.24 -4.13 -21.27
C LEU A 221 20.17 -4.80 -19.89
N SER A 222 19.03 -4.68 -19.20
CA SER A 222 18.76 -5.45 -18.00
C SER A 222 18.54 -6.94 -18.34
N ASN A 223 18.49 -7.80 -17.34
CA ASN A 223 18.13 -9.21 -17.54
C ASN A 223 16.74 -9.36 -18.18
N SER A 224 15.78 -8.52 -17.76
CA SER A 224 14.45 -8.47 -18.38
C SER A 224 14.50 -8.01 -19.85
N GLY A 225 15.40 -7.07 -20.18
CA GLY A 225 15.62 -6.61 -21.53
C GLY A 225 16.18 -7.71 -22.43
N LYS A 226 17.18 -8.44 -21.95
CA LYS A 226 17.78 -9.58 -22.66
C LYS A 226 16.77 -10.70 -22.92
N MET A 227 15.98 -11.09 -21.91
CA MET A 227 14.92 -12.08 -22.06
C MET A 227 13.84 -11.65 -23.07
N ALA A 228 13.45 -10.38 -23.04
CA ALA A 228 12.40 -9.87 -23.92
C ALA A 228 12.79 -9.86 -25.41
N ILE A 229 14.09 -9.81 -25.74
CA ILE A 229 14.61 -9.86 -27.13
C ILE A 229 15.01 -11.27 -27.56
N SER A 230 15.32 -12.18 -26.63
CA SER A 230 15.68 -13.58 -26.93
C SER A 230 14.50 -14.44 -27.36
N GLY A 231 13.27 -13.97 -27.15
CA GLY A 231 12.07 -14.72 -27.48
C GLY A 231 11.69 -15.82 -26.48
N GLU A 232 12.44 -15.98 -25.39
CA GLU A 232 12.11 -16.90 -24.32
C GLU A 232 10.88 -16.40 -23.55
N LYS A 233 9.87 -17.28 -23.42
CA LYS A 233 8.71 -16.99 -22.57
C LYS A 233 9.21 -16.88 -21.13
N TYR A 234 8.96 -15.72 -20.53
CA TYR A 234 9.19 -15.53 -19.10
C TYR A 234 8.41 -16.58 -18.31
N GLN A 235 9.13 -17.55 -17.73
CA GLN A 235 8.58 -18.41 -16.68
C GLN A 235 9.01 -17.80 -15.35
N PRO A 236 8.05 -17.33 -14.51
CA PRO A 236 8.40 -16.87 -13.17
C PRO A 236 9.03 -18.04 -12.43
N LYS A 237 10.26 -17.85 -11.95
CA LYS A 237 10.86 -18.81 -11.02
C LYS A 237 10.00 -18.80 -9.76
N HIS A 238 9.35 -19.94 -9.48
CA HIS A 238 8.71 -20.16 -8.19
C HIS A 238 9.79 -20.04 -7.11
N VAL A 239 9.64 -19.05 -6.23
CA VAL A 239 10.41 -18.87 -4.99
C VAL A 239 9.64 -19.55 -3.88
#